data_a541f1e3900b83b84e6a32ab42183988
#
_entry.id   a541f1e3900b83b84e6a32ab42183988
#
_cell.length_a   1.000
_cell.length_b   1.000
_cell.length_c   1.000
_cell.angle_alpha   90.00
_cell.angle_beta   90.00
_cell.angle_gamma   90.00
#
_symmetry.space_group_name_H-M   'P 1'
#
loop_
_entity.id
_entity.type
_entity.pdbx_description
1 polymer ?
#
loop_
_entity_poly.entity_id
_entity_poly.type
_entity_poly.pdbx_seq_one_letter_code
_entity_poly.pdbx_strand_id
1 'polypeptide(L)'
;MKKVFSILSMFGVATLATGSLCGCAPAGDAAKDSGMPFVDIMKPDKILIDGAEDSAGRVKLSTSSDPRREAAVTVSSEAPISKVELIWNVSLPKDALIHGGDWERTYGDSGWFRIEDESKPHGGWEPWYCLINDGKRTDGYGLMVQPNVFGSWKVEPERLSLSLDLRAGSRPVELKGRKLEACSIVSRRGTEKETPFKAGQEFCRMMCPKPRLPKEPIYGYNDWYCAYGNNTASNFLADAEFIVSLVKGEKVRPYVVVDDGWQRGQQGCGKTTADKRWAGVNEKWGMDMDEVARRVKALDAKPGLWYRPFLPDDGKGIPIDPTDPELEKLIRADVARFAEWGFKLVKIDYIFFDWCGSWGGGLAPVEHDLPEWRDKSRTSAEVIKGLYTALREAAGDKMVIIGCNAIDHFAAGLFEIQRTGDDTSGEEWGRTRRMGPNTVAMRAIHHGTFYVSDGDCFGLAHKDAIPWELNSQWLDLVSRSGTALFVSWKRELTTPDIRDALEVALRRSAKEQPTGEPLDWLTTLRPTRWRFGTEIREYDWDLPEKKEQ
;
A
#
# COMPACT_ATOMS: atom_id res chain seq x y z
N MET A 1 -51.39 -30.02 11.35
CA MET A 1 -51.84 -31.11 10.46
C MET A 1 -50.66 -31.43 9.52
N LYS A 2 -49.94 -32.54 9.77
CA LYS A 2 -49.89 -33.82 9.02
C LYS A 2 -49.36 -33.59 7.59
N LYS A 3 -48.31 -34.24 7.08
CA LYS A 3 -47.58 -35.53 7.27
C LYS A 3 -46.28 -35.40 6.46
N VAL A 4 -45.06 -35.69 6.90
CA VAL A 4 -44.34 -36.96 6.98
C VAL A 4 -44.59 -37.92 5.80
N PHE A 5 -43.50 -38.18 5.03
CA PHE A 5 -43.18 -39.55 4.60
C PHE A 5 -41.69 -39.66 4.28
N SER A 6 -41.09 -40.60 4.96
CA SER A 6 -39.75 -41.21 4.81
C SER A 6 -39.90 -42.49 3.99
N ILE A 7 -38.93 -42.83 3.14
CA ILE A 7 -38.67 -44.24 2.76
C ILE A 7 -37.16 -44.46 2.65
N LEU A 8 -36.71 -45.41 3.41
CA LEU A 8 -35.42 -46.11 3.39
C LEU A 8 -35.46 -47.32 2.42
N SER A 9 -34.29 -47.76 2.02
CA SER A 9 -33.82 -49.15 1.81
C SER A 9 -33.22 -49.37 0.41
N MET A 10 -32.28 -50.26 0.09
CA MET A 10 -31.44 -51.21 0.82
C MET A 10 -30.37 -51.73 -0.15
N PHE A 11 -29.18 -51.97 0.36
CA PHE A 11 -28.17 -52.98 0.01
C PHE A 11 -28.08 -53.66 -1.37
N GLY A 12 -26.82 -53.74 -1.85
CA GLY A 12 -26.36 -54.73 -2.82
C GLY A 12 -24.83 -54.81 -2.83
N VAL A 13 -24.30 -55.75 -1.99
CA VAL A 13 -22.88 -56.15 -1.98
C VAL A 13 -22.67 -57.20 -3.07
N ALA A 14 -21.63 -57.06 -3.89
CA ALA A 14 -21.09 -58.17 -4.68
C ALA A 14 -19.56 -58.06 -4.70
N THR A 15 -18.93 -58.98 -4.02
CA THR A 15 -17.49 -59.30 -4.05
C THR A 15 -17.25 -60.39 -5.11
N LEU A 16 -16.20 -60.25 -5.92
CA LEU A 16 -15.44 -61.38 -6.54
C LEU A 16 -14.17 -60.80 -7.20
N ALA A 17 -13.22 -61.25 -6.90
CA ALA A 17 -11.88 -61.82 -6.79
C ALA A 17 -11.04 -61.77 -8.09
N THR A 18 -9.78 -61.38 -7.87
CA THR A 18 -8.50 -61.84 -8.42
C THR A 18 -8.25 -61.86 -9.93
N GLY A 19 -7.18 -61.10 -10.28
CA GLY A 19 -6.49 -61.21 -11.56
C GLY A 19 -5.25 -60.33 -11.58
N SER A 20 -4.14 -60.86 -11.01
CA SER A 20 -2.82 -60.25 -11.09
C SER A 20 -2.30 -60.38 -12.52
N LEU A 21 -2.01 -59.24 -13.19
CA LEU A 21 -1.11 -59.19 -14.33
C LEU A 21 -0.21 -57.99 -14.17
N CYS A 22 1.03 -58.29 -13.85
CA CYS A 22 2.17 -57.37 -13.86
C CYS A 22 2.42 -56.96 -15.30
N GLY A 23 2.09 -55.69 -15.64
CA GLY A 23 2.45 -55.05 -16.89
C GLY A 23 3.18 -53.78 -16.53
N CYS A 24 4.51 -53.82 -16.60
CA CYS A 24 5.32 -52.59 -16.60
C CYS A 24 4.93 -51.76 -17.82
N ALA A 25 4.14 -50.70 -17.60
CA ALA A 25 4.04 -49.62 -18.55
C ALA A 25 5.34 -48.79 -18.47
N PRO A 26 5.93 -48.37 -19.63
CA PRO A 26 7.10 -47.50 -19.63
C PRO A 26 6.71 -46.19 -18.95
N ALA A 27 7.63 -45.65 -18.14
CA ALA A 27 7.53 -44.33 -17.59
C ALA A 27 7.34 -43.36 -18.78
N GLY A 28 6.12 -42.85 -18.90
CA GLY A 28 5.82 -41.78 -19.83
C GLY A 28 6.73 -40.62 -19.50
N ASP A 29 7.47 -40.14 -20.49
CA ASP A 29 8.17 -38.87 -20.43
C ASP A 29 7.21 -37.82 -19.89
N ALA A 30 7.46 -37.34 -18.68
CA ALA A 30 6.83 -36.14 -18.19
C ALA A 30 7.19 -35.07 -19.22
N ALA A 31 6.20 -34.62 -19.97
CA ALA A 31 6.36 -33.51 -20.90
C ALA A 31 7.12 -32.43 -20.15
N LYS A 32 8.35 -32.13 -20.58
CA LYS A 32 9.13 -31.02 -20.01
C LYS A 32 8.27 -29.79 -20.17
N ASP A 33 7.80 -29.25 -19.04
CA ASP A 33 7.13 -27.97 -18.99
C ASP A 33 8.10 -26.95 -19.61
N SER A 34 7.85 -26.57 -20.86
CA SER A 34 8.71 -25.71 -21.65
C SER A 34 8.60 -24.23 -21.25
N GLY A 35 7.96 -23.96 -20.11
CA GLY A 35 7.78 -22.62 -19.59
C GLY A 35 8.98 -22.14 -18.76
N MET A 36 8.89 -20.88 -18.32
CA MET A 36 9.86 -20.23 -17.44
C MET A 36 10.17 -21.11 -16.21
N PRO A 37 11.45 -21.31 -15.84
CA PRO A 37 11.82 -22.06 -14.64
C PRO A 37 11.25 -21.41 -13.38
N PHE A 38 10.85 -22.23 -12.41
CA PHE A 38 10.37 -21.76 -11.11
C PHE A 38 11.41 -22.03 -10.04
N VAL A 39 11.80 -20.99 -9.32
CA VAL A 39 12.88 -21.05 -8.33
C VAL A 39 12.39 -21.73 -7.04
N ASP A 40 13.16 -22.71 -6.55
CA ASP A 40 12.98 -23.27 -5.21
C ASP A 40 13.59 -22.30 -4.18
N ILE A 41 12.73 -21.47 -3.57
CA ILE A 41 13.16 -20.44 -2.61
C ILE A 41 13.89 -21.02 -1.38
N MET A 42 13.75 -22.31 -1.10
CA MET A 42 14.41 -23.01 0.00
C MET A 42 15.88 -23.33 -0.26
N LYS A 43 16.32 -23.20 -1.53
CA LYS A 43 17.66 -23.62 -1.96
C LYS A 43 18.37 -22.51 -2.71
N PRO A 44 18.79 -21.42 -2.03
CA PRO A 44 19.67 -20.45 -2.66
C PRO A 44 21.01 -21.12 -2.99
N ASP A 45 21.56 -20.78 -4.16
CA ASP A 45 22.89 -21.26 -4.58
C ASP A 45 24.01 -20.60 -3.77
N LYS A 46 23.76 -19.35 -3.30
CA LYS A 46 24.70 -18.63 -2.44
C LYS A 46 23.94 -17.82 -1.39
N ILE A 47 24.57 -17.73 -0.21
CA ILE A 47 24.16 -16.82 0.86
C ILE A 47 25.36 -15.96 1.21
N LEU A 48 25.19 -14.63 1.13
CA LEU A 48 26.23 -13.68 1.47
C LEU A 48 25.82 -12.85 2.70
N ILE A 49 26.79 -12.53 3.54
CA ILE A 49 26.66 -11.55 4.63
C ILE A 49 27.73 -10.48 4.41
N ASP A 50 27.29 -9.23 4.26
CA ASP A 50 28.14 -8.09 3.98
C ASP A 50 29.10 -8.34 2.79
N GLY A 51 28.60 -9.03 1.75
CA GLY A 51 29.32 -9.38 0.53
C GLY A 51 30.20 -10.64 0.60
N ALA A 52 30.37 -11.24 1.78
CA ALA A 52 31.15 -12.47 1.96
C ALA A 52 30.25 -13.70 2.11
N GLU A 53 30.68 -14.86 1.58
CA GLU A 53 29.92 -16.11 1.69
C GLU A 53 29.74 -16.55 3.15
N ASP A 54 28.52 -16.93 3.52
CA ASP A 54 28.18 -17.37 4.89
C ASP A 54 28.67 -18.79 5.19
N SER A 55 29.99 -18.96 5.30
CA SER A 55 30.60 -20.25 5.63
C SER A 55 30.31 -20.71 7.07
N ALA A 56 29.89 -19.81 7.95
CA ALA A 56 29.58 -20.09 9.35
C ALA A 56 28.12 -20.51 9.58
N GLY A 57 27.25 -20.45 8.56
CA GLY A 57 25.84 -20.82 8.67
C GLY A 57 25.04 -19.94 9.64
N ARG A 58 25.35 -18.64 9.65
CA ARG A 58 24.66 -17.63 10.46
C ARG A 58 23.23 -17.34 9.96
N VAL A 59 22.98 -17.58 8.68
CA VAL A 59 21.68 -17.48 8.04
C VAL A 59 21.10 -18.88 7.87
N LYS A 60 19.87 -19.08 8.32
CA LYS A 60 19.18 -20.37 8.19
C LYS A 60 17.82 -20.18 7.54
N LEU A 61 17.53 -21.02 6.55
CA LEU A 61 16.23 -21.18 5.98
C LEU A 61 15.55 -22.41 6.57
N SER A 62 14.29 -22.29 6.95
CA SER A 62 13.47 -23.40 7.44
C SER A 62 12.08 -23.33 6.84
N THR A 63 11.46 -24.49 6.58
CA THR A 63 10.07 -24.54 6.18
C THR A 63 9.17 -24.13 7.32
N SER A 64 8.20 -23.28 7.04
CA SER A 64 7.07 -23.07 7.93
C SER A 64 6.14 -24.30 7.93
N SER A 65 5.40 -24.50 9.00
CA SER A 65 4.30 -25.48 9.04
C SER A 65 3.11 -25.10 8.15
N ASP A 66 3.15 -23.90 7.58
CA ASP A 66 2.11 -23.40 6.66
C ASP A 66 2.31 -24.03 5.26
N PRO A 67 1.28 -24.64 4.65
CA PRO A 67 1.35 -25.24 3.33
C PRO A 67 1.59 -24.26 2.17
N ARG A 68 1.69 -22.95 2.44
CA ARG A 68 1.89 -21.88 1.45
C ARG A 68 3.31 -21.71 0.95
N ARG A 69 4.20 -22.68 1.13
CA ARG A 69 5.63 -22.62 0.74
C ARG A 69 6.37 -21.41 1.29
N GLU A 70 6.36 -21.27 2.58
CA GLU A 70 7.11 -20.24 3.29
C GLU A 70 8.51 -20.75 3.63
N ALA A 71 9.53 -19.97 3.22
CA ALA A 71 10.88 -20.12 3.70
C ALA A 71 11.13 -19.07 4.79
N ALA A 72 11.10 -19.47 6.05
CA ALA A 72 11.47 -18.59 7.16
C ALA A 72 12.99 -18.38 7.18
N VAL A 73 13.41 -17.12 7.12
CA VAL A 73 14.82 -16.70 7.17
C VAL A 73 15.13 -16.21 8.56
N THR A 74 16.11 -16.87 9.20
CA THR A 74 16.61 -16.46 10.51
C THR A 74 18.11 -16.14 10.44
N VAL A 75 18.52 -15.12 11.17
CA VAL A 75 19.90 -14.63 11.20
C VAL A 75 20.39 -14.58 12.64
N SER A 76 21.62 -15.06 12.88
CA SER A 76 22.30 -14.95 14.17
C SER A 76 23.74 -14.53 13.94
N SER A 77 24.25 -13.54 14.70
CA SER A 77 25.63 -13.09 14.59
C SER A 77 26.07 -12.46 15.91
N GLU A 78 27.31 -12.77 16.32
CA GLU A 78 27.99 -12.07 17.44
C GLU A 78 28.57 -10.73 16.96
N ALA A 79 29.05 -10.69 15.71
CA ALA A 79 29.51 -9.45 15.08
C ALA A 79 28.37 -8.64 14.52
N PRO A 80 28.45 -7.30 14.47
CA PRO A 80 27.51 -6.46 13.79
C PRO A 80 27.39 -6.82 12.30
N ILE A 81 26.18 -6.74 11.73
CA ILE A 81 25.91 -7.07 10.33
C ILE A 81 24.97 -6.03 9.71
N SER A 82 25.15 -5.79 8.41
CA SER A 82 24.34 -4.81 7.65
C SER A 82 23.40 -5.46 6.65
N LYS A 83 23.88 -6.49 5.94
CA LYS A 83 23.19 -7.02 4.78
C LYS A 83 23.31 -8.54 4.67
N VAL A 84 22.22 -9.18 4.27
CA VAL A 84 22.19 -10.57 3.81
C VAL A 84 21.70 -10.59 2.38
N GLU A 85 22.34 -11.41 1.53
CA GLU A 85 21.87 -11.66 0.16
C GLU A 85 21.66 -13.14 -0.05
N LEU A 86 20.51 -13.50 -0.61
CA LEU A 86 20.18 -14.84 -1.08
C LEU A 86 20.17 -14.82 -2.60
N ILE A 87 20.89 -15.74 -3.24
CA ILE A 87 21.09 -15.75 -4.69
C ILE A 87 20.70 -17.11 -5.26
N TRP A 88 19.88 -17.11 -6.28
CA TRP A 88 19.49 -18.28 -7.07
C TRP A 88 19.95 -18.08 -8.52
N ASN A 89 20.70 -19.04 -9.05
CA ASN A 89 21.05 -19.07 -10.47
C ASN A 89 19.87 -19.68 -11.23
N VAL A 90 19.32 -18.92 -12.16
CA VAL A 90 18.15 -19.30 -12.94
C VAL A 90 18.20 -18.63 -14.29
N SER A 91 17.94 -19.36 -15.36
CA SER A 91 17.87 -18.79 -16.71
C SER A 91 16.44 -18.35 -16.99
N LEU A 92 16.20 -17.05 -17.05
CA LEU A 92 14.89 -16.43 -17.31
C LEU A 92 14.80 -15.97 -18.77
N PRO A 93 13.60 -16.00 -19.37
CA PRO A 93 13.41 -15.43 -20.72
C PRO A 93 13.76 -13.94 -20.72
N LYS A 94 14.59 -13.51 -21.67
CA LYS A 94 15.06 -12.12 -21.75
C LYS A 94 13.93 -11.12 -22.03
N ASP A 95 12.89 -11.56 -22.70
CA ASP A 95 11.68 -10.79 -23.02
C ASP A 95 10.61 -10.84 -21.93
N ALA A 96 10.84 -11.60 -20.84
CA ALA A 96 9.92 -11.61 -19.73
C ALA A 96 9.78 -10.22 -19.13
N LEU A 97 8.55 -9.92 -18.69
CA LEU A 97 8.19 -8.67 -18.04
C LEU A 97 8.27 -8.84 -16.52
N ILE A 98 8.76 -7.82 -15.85
CA ILE A 98 8.79 -7.75 -14.37
C ILE A 98 7.97 -6.57 -13.88
N HIS A 99 7.37 -6.74 -12.71
CA HIS A 99 6.66 -5.72 -11.97
C HIS A 99 6.83 -5.98 -10.47
N GLY A 100 7.06 -4.95 -9.69
CA GLY A 100 7.30 -5.07 -8.26
C GLY A 100 6.52 -4.09 -7.42
N GLY A 101 6.85 -4.08 -6.14
CA GLY A 101 6.34 -3.11 -5.17
C GLY A 101 7.13 -1.81 -5.18
N ASP A 102 6.70 -0.91 -4.30
CA ASP A 102 7.42 0.30 -3.91
C ASP A 102 7.64 0.28 -2.39
N TRP A 103 8.59 1.07 -1.91
CA TRP A 103 8.83 1.18 -0.46
C TRP A 103 7.63 1.78 0.28
N GLU A 104 7.02 2.79 -0.35
CA GLU A 104 5.81 3.48 0.11
C GLU A 104 4.87 3.73 -1.08
N ARG A 105 4.24 4.90 -1.20
CA ARG A 105 3.52 5.35 -2.39
C ARG A 105 4.46 5.47 -3.60
N THR A 106 3.94 5.27 -4.79
CA THR A 106 4.70 5.39 -6.04
C THR A 106 4.81 6.86 -6.46
N TYR A 107 5.95 7.24 -7.06
CA TYR A 107 6.17 8.59 -7.58
C TYR A 107 5.94 8.71 -9.10
N GLY A 108 5.08 7.83 -9.63
CA GLY A 108 4.62 7.80 -11.02
C GLY A 108 5.47 6.94 -11.93
N ASP A 109 4.89 6.63 -13.10
CA ASP A 109 5.49 5.80 -14.15
C ASP A 109 5.91 4.39 -13.69
N SER A 110 5.19 3.83 -12.71
CA SER A 110 5.24 2.42 -12.39
C SER A 110 4.67 1.59 -13.55
N GLY A 111 5.17 0.38 -13.75
CA GLY A 111 4.76 -0.43 -14.90
C GLY A 111 5.36 -1.82 -14.92
N TRP A 112 5.14 -2.49 -16.03
CA TRP A 112 5.80 -3.73 -16.39
C TRP A 112 6.98 -3.40 -17.31
N PHE A 113 8.16 -3.86 -16.97
CA PHE A 113 9.41 -3.60 -17.71
C PHE A 113 10.05 -4.91 -18.11
N ARG A 114 10.75 -4.93 -19.24
CA ARG A 114 11.55 -6.11 -19.64
C ARG A 114 12.71 -6.29 -18.67
N ILE A 115 13.14 -7.54 -18.46
CA ILE A 115 14.29 -7.85 -17.59
C ILE A 115 15.54 -7.06 -18.03
N GLU A 116 15.77 -6.90 -19.34
CA GLU A 116 16.94 -6.20 -19.88
C GLU A 116 16.78 -4.67 -19.98
N ASP A 117 15.63 -4.12 -19.61
CA ASP A 117 15.40 -2.67 -19.68
C ASP A 117 16.21 -1.93 -18.61
N GLU A 118 17.11 -1.05 -19.04
CA GLU A 118 17.93 -0.24 -18.14
C GLU A 118 17.15 0.92 -17.49
N SER A 119 16.00 1.27 -18.03
CA SER A 119 15.14 2.35 -17.50
C SER A 119 14.24 1.93 -16.32
N LYS A 120 14.39 0.70 -15.84
CA LYS A 120 13.60 0.19 -14.70
C LYS A 120 13.70 1.09 -13.48
N PRO A 121 12.58 1.32 -12.78
CA PRO A 121 12.60 2.01 -11.49
C PRO A 121 13.60 1.38 -10.51
N HIS A 122 14.05 2.12 -9.52
CA HIS A 122 14.92 1.67 -8.43
C HIS A 122 16.21 0.96 -8.89
N GLY A 123 16.72 1.25 -10.08
CA GLY A 123 17.92 0.57 -10.63
C GLY A 123 17.70 -0.93 -10.87
N GLY A 124 16.44 -1.35 -11.06
CA GLY A 124 16.05 -2.75 -11.26
C GLY A 124 15.93 -3.57 -9.96
N TRP A 125 15.90 -2.92 -8.81
CA TRP A 125 15.51 -3.53 -7.55
C TRP A 125 14.01 -3.36 -7.32
N GLU A 126 13.32 -4.46 -7.01
CA GLU A 126 11.89 -4.48 -6.73
C GLU A 126 11.67 -4.58 -5.21
N PRO A 127 11.22 -3.52 -4.54
CA PRO A 127 10.89 -3.56 -3.11
C PRO A 127 9.85 -4.64 -2.80
N TRP A 128 10.10 -5.40 -1.76
CA TRP A 128 9.21 -6.38 -1.14
C TRP A 128 8.88 -7.62 -1.98
N TYR A 129 8.55 -7.48 -3.24
CA TYR A 129 8.18 -8.59 -4.12
C TYR A 129 8.46 -8.26 -5.59
N CYS A 130 8.53 -9.30 -6.41
CA CYS A 130 8.51 -9.18 -7.85
C CYS A 130 7.54 -10.20 -8.46
N LEU A 131 6.86 -9.77 -9.52
CA LEU A 131 6.10 -10.60 -10.44
C LEU A 131 6.90 -10.73 -11.74
N ILE A 132 6.95 -11.94 -12.29
CA ILE A 132 7.66 -12.23 -13.55
C ILE A 132 6.65 -12.86 -14.50
N ASN A 133 6.42 -12.24 -15.67
CA ASN A 133 5.50 -12.73 -16.69
C ASN A 133 6.27 -13.13 -17.95
N ASP A 134 6.13 -14.38 -18.40
CA ASP A 134 6.77 -14.94 -19.59
C ASP A 134 5.87 -14.91 -20.84
N GLY A 135 4.78 -14.16 -20.81
CA GLY A 135 3.75 -14.11 -21.86
C GLY A 135 2.69 -15.21 -21.76
N LYS A 136 2.89 -16.21 -20.91
CA LYS A 136 1.94 -17.32 -20.67
C LYS A 136 1.41 -17.34 -19.25
N ARG A 137 2.26 -17.08 -18.26
CA ARG A 137 1.91 -17.09 -16.84
C ARG A 137 2.67 -16.02 -16.09
N THR A 138 2.22 -15.74 -14.87
CA THR A 138 2.85 -14.78 -13.96
C THR A 138 3.25 -15.47 -12.68
N ASP A 139 4.55 -15.61 -12.45
CA ASP A 139 5.11 -16.14 -11.21
C ASP A 139 5.40 -15.00 -10.23
N GLY A 140 5.32 -15.26 -8.92
CA GLY A 140 5.58 -14.26 -7.88
C GLY A 140 6.61 -14.75 -6.87
N TYR A 141 7.49 -13.84 -6.43
CA TYR A 141 8.44 -14.03 -5.34
C TYR A 141 8.38 -12.81 -4.42
N GLY A 142 8.23 -13.01 -3.11
CA GLY A 142 8.04 -11.88 -2.21
C GLY A 142 8.23 -12.23 -0.75
N LEU A 143 8.11 -11.21 0.09
CA LEU A 143 8.13 -11.34 1.53
C LEU A 143 6.71 -11.27 2.10
N MET A 144 6.43 -12.06 3.13
CA MET A 144 5.27 -11.83 3.98
C MET A 144 5.31 -10.41 4.53
N VAL A 145 4.15 -9.80 4.68
CA VAL A 145 4.04 -8.44 5.25
C VAL A 145 4.57 -8.39 6.69
N GLN A 146 4.98 -7.21 7.12
CA GLN A 146 5.54 -6.93 8.44
C GLN A 146 6.83 -7.72 8.78
N PRO A 147 7.79 -7.83 7.85
CA PRO A 147 9.08 -8.46 8.13
C PRO A 147 9.88 -7.67 9.17
N ASN A 148 10.97 -8.23 9.66
CA ASN A 148 11.90 -7.57 10.56
C ASN A 148 13.14 -7.02 9.84
N VAL A 149 13.10 -6.96 8.52
CA VAL A 149 14.14 -6.42 7.64
C VAL A 149 13.48 -5.75 6.44
N PHE A 150 14.18 -4.83 5.79
CA PHE A 150 13.78 -4.37 4.46
C PHE A 150 14.29 -5.36 3.43
N GLY A 151 13.46 -5.73 2.45
CA GLY A 151 13.85 -6.67 1.42
C GLY A 151 13.56 -6.18 0.03
N SER A 152 14.50 -6.37 -0.88
CA SER A 152 14.36 -6.04 -2.29
C SER A 152 14.84 -7.17 -3.18
N TRP A 153 14.13 -7.38 -4.26
CA TRP A 153 14.42 -8.40 -5.26
C TRP A 153 15.13 -7.79 -6.47
N LYS A 154 16.07 -8.52 -7.04
CA LYS A 154 16.66 -8.19 -8.33
C LYS A 154 16.47 -9.36 -9.29
N VAL A 155 15.85 -9.07 -10.42
CA VAL A 155 15.59 -10.04 -11.47
C VAL A 155 16.53 -9.74 -12.65
N GLU A 156 17.43 -10.67 -12.94
CA GLU A 156 18.39 -10.61 -14.04
C GLU A 156 18.24 -11.86 -14.90
N PRO A 157 18.66 -11.88 -16.19
CA PRO A 157 18.44 -13.01 -17.08
C PRO A 157 18.95 -14.36 -16.53
N GLU A 158 20.05 -14.36 -15.80
CA GLU A 158 20.69 -15.57 -15.27
C GLU A 158 20.61 -15.68 -13.74
N ARG A 159 19.85 -14.79 -13.07
CA ARG A 159 19.87 -14.72 -11.62
C ARG A 159 18.61 -14.06 -11.05
N LEU A 160 18.12 -14.65 -9.96
CA LEU A 160 17.20 -14.00 -9.01
C LEU A 160 17.95 -13.76 -7.70
N SER A 161 17.87 -12.57 -7.16
CA SER A 161 18.51 -12.22 -5.88
C SER A 161 17.52 -11.56 -4.93
N LEU A 162 17.66 -11.84 -3.63
CA LEU A 162 16.96 -11.15 -2.56
C LEU A 162 18.00 -10.50 -1.63
N SER A 163 17.97 -9.19 -1.54
CA SER A 163 18.77 -8.41 -0.61
C SER A 163 17.94 -8.06 0.61
N LEU A 164 18.46 -8.34 1.80
CA LEU A 164 17.85 -8.03 3.10
C LEU A 164 18.72 -7.01 3.82
N ASP A 165 18.16 -5.82 4.09
CA ASP A 165 18.81 -4.76 4.87
C ASP A 165 18.51 -4.97 6.36
N LEU A 166 19.56 -5.24 7.14
CA LEU A 166 19.51 -5.47 8.58
C LEU A 166 19.96 -4.26 9.39
N ARG A 167 20.30 -3.14 8.76
CA ARG A 167 20.82 -1.97 9.48
C ARG A 167 19.86 -1.44 10.54
N ALA A 168 20.45 -0.82 11.56
CA ALA A 168 19.81 0.05 12.54
C ALA A 168 20.15 1.50 12.18
N GLY A 169 19.26 2.19 11.50
CA GLY A 169 19.59 3.45 10.83
C GLY A 169 20.74 3.25 9.81
N SER A 170 21.78 4.08 9.87
CA SER A 170 22.97 3.96 9.01
C SER A 170 23.97 2.90 9.45
N ARG A 171 23.79 2.27 10.60
CA ARG A 171 24.79 1.38 11.20
C ARG A 171 24.41 -0.10 11.11
N PRO A 172 25.39 -1.00 11.08
CA PRO A 172 25.13 -2.43 11.24
C PRO A 172 24.32 -2.71 12.50
N VAL A 173 23.38 -3.67 12.44
CA VAL A 173 22.67 -4.13 13.64
C VAL A 173 23.59 -4.96 14.53
N GLU A 174 23.49 -4.77 15.84
CA GLU A 174 24.24 -5.51 16.87
C GLU A 174 23.34 -6.58 17.50
N LEU A 175 23.24 -7.75 16.87
CA LEU A 175 22.41 -8.83 17.39
C LEU A 175 22.95 -9.46 18.69
N LYS A 176 24.28 -9.48 18.89
CA LYS A 176 24.95 -10.04 20.08
C LYS A 176 24.45 -11.46 20.40
N GLY A 177 24.41 -12.32 19.39
CA GLY A 177 23.89 -13.68 19.48
C GLY A 177 22.37 -13.83 19.51
N ARG A 178 21.60 -12.74 19.54
CA ARG A 178 20.15 -12.80 19.40
C ARG A 178 19.78 -13.38 18.04
N LYS A 179 18.87 -14.37 18.04
CA LYS A 179 18.27 -14.88 16.81
C LYS A 179 17.26 -13.86 16.28
N LEU A 180 17.51 -13.32 15.10
CA LEU A 180 16.59 -12.45 14.37
C LEU A 180 15.74 -13.32 13.44
N GLU A 181 14.43 -13.31 13.60
CA GLU A 181 13.48 -13.82 12.63
C GLU A 181 13.30 -12.74 11.55
N ALA A 182 14.17 -12.78 10.51
CA ALA A 182 14.29 -11.69 9.57
C ALA A 182 13.03 -11.51 8.72
N CYS A 183 12.60 -12.55 8.04
CA CYS A 183 11.41 -12.53 7.18
C CYS A 183 10.93 -13.96 6.86
N SER A 184 9.75 -14.05 6.27
CA SER A 184 9.30 -15.25 5.55
C SER A 184 9.21 -14.94 4.06
N ILE A 185 9.84 -15.76 3.23
CA ILE A 185 9.76 -15.67 1.77
C ILE A 185 8.63 -16.55 1.29
N VAL A 186 7.79 -16.04 0.41
CA VAL A 186 6.74 -16.76 -0.29
C VAL A 186 6.97 -16.73 -1.79
N SER A 187 6.58 -17.80 -2.47
CA SER A 187 6.60 -17.88 -3.92
C SER A 187 5.34 -18.51 -4.46
N ARG A 188 4.89 -18.03 -5.60
CA ARG A 188 3.70 -18.55 -6.27
C ARG A 188 4.00 -18.79 -7.75
N ARG A 189 3.81 -20.04 -8.19
CA ARG A 189 3.79 -20.34 -9.61
C ARG A 189 2.42 -19.99 -10.18
N GLY A 190 2.37 -19.17 -11.21
CA GLY A 190 1.17 -18.85 -11.94
C GLY A 190 0.69 -19.99 -12.84
N THR A 191 -0.49 -19.81 -13.42
CA THR A 191 -1.06 -20.74 -14.40
C THR A 191 -1.42 -20.01 -15.69
N GLU A 192 -1.45 -20.73 -16.81
CA GLU A 192 -1.85 -20.16 -18.11
C GLU A 192 -3.36 -19.84 -18.18
N LYS A 193 -4.15 -20.23 -17.18
CA LYS A 193 -5.60 -20.04 -17.14
C LYS A 193 -6.02 -18.77 -16.42
N GLU A 194 -5.10 -18.08 -15.76
CA GLU A 194 -5.39 -16.85 -15.02
C GLU A 194 -4.78 -15.63 -15.72
N THR A 195 -5.43 -14.48 -15.55
CA THR A 195 -4.84 -13.23 -16.03
C THR A 195 -3.65 -12.82 -15.15
N PRO A 196 -2.68 -12.05 -15.66
CA PRO A 196 -1.58 -11.51 -14.85
C PRO A 196 -2.07 -10.74 -13.63
N PHE A 197 -3.15 -9.98 -13.77
CA PHE A 197 -3.79 -9.26 -12.67
C PHE A 197 -4.31 -10.20 -11.58
N LYS A 198 -5.00 -11.27 -11.98
CA LYS A 198 -5.49 -12.29 -11.04
C LYS A 198 -4.35 -13.00 -10.33
N ALA A 199 -3.30 -13.37 -11.06
CA ALA A 199 -2.10 -13.98 -10.49
C ALA A 199 -1.46 -13.08 -9.44
N GLY A 200 -1.31 -11.79 -9.73
CA GLY A 200 -0.81 -10.78 -8.80
C GLY A 200 -1.67 -10.64 -7.55
N GLN A 201 -3.00 -10.58 -7.70
CA GLN A 201 -3.91 -10.53 -6.55
C GLN A 201 -3.80 -11.75 -5.64
N GLU A 202 -3.77 -12.96 -6.21
CA GLU A 202 -3.62 -14.20 -5.42
C GLU A 202 -2.26 -14.22 -4.70
N PHE A 203 -1.21 -13.72 -5.36
CA PHE A 203 0.10 -13.61 -4.74
C PHE A 203 0.10 -12.59 -3.57
N CYS A 204 -0.53 -11.42 -3.74
CA CYS A 204 -0.69 -10.47 -2.64
C CYS A 204 -1.45 -11.08 -1.44
N ARG A 205 -2.49 -11.90 -1.68
CA ARG A 205 -3.20 -12.61 -0.60
C ARG A 205 -2.31 -13.61 0.14
N MET A 206 -1.33 -14.20 -0.55
CA MET A 206 -0.34 -15.07 0.12
C MET A 206 0.59 -14.25 1.02
N MET A 207 1.04 -13.08 0.58
CA MET A 207 1.90 -12.20 1.37
C MET A 207 1.16 -11.59 2.57
N CYS A 208 -0.15 -11.31 2.45
CA CYS A 208 -0.97 -10.72 3.50
C CYS A 208 -2.25 -11.55 3.75
N PRO A 209 -2.16 -12.67 4.47
CA PRO A 209 -3.31 -13.56 4.69
C PRO A 209 -4.37 -12.97 5.62
N LYS A 210 -4.06 -11.91 6.33
CA LYS A 210 -4.96 -11.21 7.26
C LYS A 210 -4.92 -9.70 7.00
N PRO A 211 -5.42 -9.23 5.85
CA PRO A 211 -5.49 -7.81 5.57
C PRO A 211 -6.44 -7.13 6.56
N ARG A 212 -6.12 -5.90 6.91
CA ARG A 212 -7.03 -5.07 7.68
C ARG A 212 -7.84 -4.20 6.73
N LEU A 213 -9.06 -4.59 6.46
CA LEU A 213 -9.95 -3.87 5.55
C LEU A 213 -11.02 -3.11 6.34
N PRO A 214 -11.47 -1.92 5.87
CA PRO A 214 -12.58 -1.22 6.47
C PRO A 214 -13.87 -2.02 6.32
N LYS A 215 -14.80 -1.85 7.27
CA LYS A 215 -16.08 -2.58 7.31
C LYS A 215 -17.12 -2.03 6.34
N GLU A 216 -16.86 -0.89 5.76
CA GLU A 216 -17.74 -0.17 4.83
C GLU A 216 -16.90 0.67 3.87
N PRO A 217 -17.44 1.05 2.71
CA PRO A 217 -16.75 1.91 1.75
C PRO A 217 -16.24 3.21 2.38
N ILE A 218 -15.08 3.66 1.92
CA ILE A 218 -14.44 4.89 2.39
C ILE A 218 -14.54 5.94 1.30
N TYR A 219 -15.19 7.06 1.62
CA TYR A 219 -15.31 8.20 0.73
C TYR A 219 -15.57 9.48 1.51
N GLY A 220 -15.35 10.61 0.88
CA GLY A 220 -15.67 11.90 1.48
C GLY A 220 -14.86 13.06 0.96
N TYR A 221 -14.38 13.89 1.89
CA TYR A 221 -13.72 15.15 1.65
C TYR A 221 -12.42 15.28 2.44
N ASN A 222 -11.44 15.92 1.83
CA ASN A 222 -10.18 16.33 2.45
C ASN A 222 -9.84 17.74 1.98
N ASP A 223 -9.45 18.64 2.87
CA ASP A 223 -9.30 20.06 2.54
C ASP A 223 -7.92 20.46 2.03
N TRP A 224 -7.01 19.51 1.75
CA TRP A 224 -5.64 19.84 1.37
C TRP A 224 -5.57 20.71 0.11
N TYR A 225 -6.04 20.25 -1.04
CA TYR A 225 -5.88 20.97 -2.30
C TYR A 225 -6.76 22.22 -2.44
N CYS A 226 -7.81 22.36 -1.66
CA CYS A 226 -8.56 23.62 -1.64
C CYS A 226 -7.98 24.64 -0.69
N ALA A 227 -7.17 24.26 0.30
CA ALA A 227 -6.66 25.15 1.34
C ALA A 227 -5.12 25.24 1.39
N TYR A 228 -4.39 24.16 1.04
CA TYR A 228 -2.92 24.09 1.18
C TYR A 228 -2.43 24.60 2.53
N GLY A 229 -3.06 24.10 3.61
CA GLY A 229 -2.79 24.51 4.98
C GLY A 229 -3.29 25.89 5.39
N ASN A 230 -3.96 26.65 4.52
CA ASN A 230 -4.67 27.89 4.88
C ASN A 230 -6.11 27.63 5.32
N ASN A 231 -6.37 26.43 5.80
CA ASN A 231 -7.66 26.01 6.28
C ASN A 231 -8.09 26.74 7.57
N THR A 232 -9.38 26.92 7.71
CA THR A 232 -10.04 27.48 8.91
C THR A 232 -11.25 26.66 9.25
N ALA A 233 -11.69 26.65 10.52
CA ALA A 233 -12.89 25.92 10.91
C ALA A 233 -14.13 26.32 10.10
N SER A 234 -14.28 27.61 9.81
CA SER A 234 -15.42 28.13 9.04
C SER A 234 -15.46 27.59 7.61
N ASN A 235 -14.33 27.66 6.87
CA ASN A 235 -14.27 27.18 5.49
C ASN A 235 -14.44 25.67 5.45
N PHE A 236 -13.70 24.95 6.30
CA PHE A 236 -13.78 23.50 6.39
C PHE A 236 -15.21 22.99 6.67
N LEU A 237 -15.91 23.58 7.64
CA LEU A 237 -17.28 23.17 7.98
C LEU A 237 -18.27 23.48 6.84
N ALA A 238 -18.09 24.59 6.13
CA ALA A 238 -18.93 24.93 5.00
C ALA A 238 -18.71 24.00 3.80
N ASP A 239 -17.47 23.57 3.56
CA ASP A 239 -17.15 22.54 2.54
C ASP A 239 -17.69 21.17 2.96
N ALA A 240 -17.57 20.81 4.24
CA ALA A 240 -18.16 19.60 4.79
C ALA A 240 -19.69 19.57 4.56
N GLU A 241 -20.39 20.65 4.87
CA GLU A 241 -21.83 20.77 4.67
C GLU A 241 -22.21 20.58 3.18
N PHE A 242 -21.44 21.19 2.26
CA PHE A 242 -21.64 21.04 0.83
C PHE A 242 -21.52 19.56 0.43
N ILE A 243 -20.44 18.87 0.77
CA ILE A 243 -20.22 17.46 0.41
C ILE A 243 -21.30 16.56 1.03
N VAL A 244 -21.65 16.77 2.28
CA VAL A 244 -22.70 16.00 2.94
C VAL A 244 -24.06 16.18 2.25
N SER A 245 -24.33 17.39 1.74
CA SER A 245 -25.57 17.66 1.00
C SER A 245 -25.73 16.83 -0.27
N LEU A 246 -24.60 16.51 -0.97
CA LEU A 246 -24.58 15.69 -2.19
C LEU A 246 -24.95 14.22 -1.92
N VAL A 247 -24.69 13.74 -0.71
CA VAL A 247 -24.90 12.32 -0.33
C VAL A 247 -26.00 12.15 0.73
N LYS A 248 -26.90 13.10 0.79
CA LYS A 248 -28.04 13.02 1.71
C LYS A 248 -28.85 11.75 1.44
N GLY A 249 -29.09 10.97 2.51
CA GLY A 249 -29.86 9.73 2.46
C GLY A 249 -29.03 8.47 2.18
N GLU A 250 -27.74 8.58 1.86
CA GLU A 250 -26.88 7.38 1.77
C GLU A 250 -26.65 6.78 3.16
N LYS A 251 -26.67 5.43 3.23
CA LYS A 251 -26.52 4.69 4.49
C LYS A 251 -25.10 4.82 5.07
N VAL A 252 -24.08 4.67 4.22
CA VAL A 252 -22.69 4.89 4.59
C VAL A 252 -22.41 6.37 4.53
N ARG A 253 -21.98 6.96 5.64
CA ARG A 253 -21.74 8.41 5.74
C ARG A 253 -20.31 8.76 5.38
N PRO A 254 -20.09 9.94 4.73
CA PRO A 254 -18.77 10.35 4.28
C PRO A 254 -17.84 10.67 5.45
N TYR A 255 -16.55 10.49 5.22
CA TYR A 255 -15.50 11.09 6.05
C TYR A 255 -15.25 12.53 5.61
N VAL A 256 -14.93 13.39 6.57
CA VAL A 256 -14.52 14.77 6.33
C VAL A 256 -13.23 15.00 7.10
N VAL A 257 -12.12 15.15 6.35
CA VAL A 257 -10.77 15.10 6.87
C VAL A 257 -10.16 16.49 6.88
N VAL A 258 -9.81 16.97 8.08
CA VAL A 258 -8.96 18.15 8.26
C VAL A 258 -7.52 17.75 7.94
N ASP A 259 -6.94 18.37 6.93
CA ASP A 259 -5.54 18.14 6.55
C ASP A 259 -4.58 19.08 7.29
N ASP A 260 -3.29 19.09 6.92
CA ASP A 260 -2.24 19.91 7.53
C ASP A 260 -2.65 21.40 7.67
N GLY A 261 -2.17 22.03 8.73
CA GLY A 261 -2.41 23.45 9.02
C GLY A 261 -3.38 23.72 10.20
N TRP A 262 -3.97 22.66 10.77
CA TRP A 262 -4.83 22.79 11.96
C TRP A 262 -4.05 22.90 13.27
N GLN A 263 -2.92 22.21 13.35
CA GLN A 263 -2.11 22.07 14.54
C GLN A 263 -1.45 23.38 14.97
N ARG A 264 -1.08 23.47 16.22
CA ARG A 264 -0.38 24.64 16.78
C ARG A 264 0.97 24.86 16.07
N GLY A 265 1.34 26.11 15.87
CA GLY A 265 2.53 26.51 15.12
C GLY A 265 2.20 26.79 13.66
N GLN A 266 3.24 26.87 12.83
CA GLN A 266 3.02 27.07 11.40
C GLN A 266 2.70 25.76 10.70
N GLN A 267 2.06 25.91 9.56
CA GLN A 267 1.73 24.89 8.61
C GLN A 267 2.92 24.01 8.23
N GLY A 268 2.67 22.72 8.14
CA GLY A 268 3.26 21.75 7.26
C GLY A 268 4.71 21.40 7.45
N CYS A 269 5.35 21.45 6.35
CA CYS A 269 6.67 20.91 6.05
C CYS A 269 7.84 21.65 6.74
N GLY A 270 7.61 22.76 7.41
CA GLY A 270 8.64 23.58 8.00
C GLY A 270 9.20 23.06 9.31
N LYS A 271 10.45 23.40 9.61
CA LYS A 271 11.09 23.24 10.92
C LYS A 271 10.47 24.23 11.93
N THR A 272 9.17 24.18 12.10
CA THR A 272 8.49 25.09 13.00
C THR A 272 8.41 24.50 14.39
N THR A 273 8.96 25.23 15.33
CA THR A 273 8.87 24.90 16.74
C THR A 273 7.48 25.25 17.26
N ALA A 274 6.82 24.32 17.89
CA ALA A 274 5.59 24.58 18.63
C ALA A 274 5.50 23.63 19.81
N ASP A 275 5.35 24.21 21.01
CA ASP A 275 5.01 23.43 22.19
C ASP A 275 3.57 22.94 22.09
N LYS A 276 3.34 21.68 22.44
CA LYS A 276 2.01 21.04 22.40
C LYS A 276 1.33 21.14 21.02
N ARG A 277 2.12 20.87 19.95
CA ARG A 277 1.66 20.94 18.57
C ARG A 277 0.36 20.17 18.33
N TRP A 278 0.34 18.92 18.74
CA TRP A 278 -0.77 18.02 18.49
C TRP A 278 -1.87 18.09 19.57
N ALA A 279 -1.61 18.79 20.67
CA ALA A 279 -2.57 19.03 21.74
C ALA A 279 -3.26 20.40 21.63
N GLY A 280 -2.92 21.21 20.65
CA GLY A 280 -3.51 22.54 20.45
C GLY A 280 -3.80 22.82 18.97
N VAL A 281 -4.50 23.89 18.74
CA VAL A 281 -4.88 24.35 17.40
C VAL A 281 -4.12 25.58 17.00
N ASN A 282 -4.02 25.81 15.69
CA ASN A 282 -3.54 27.08 15.13
C ASN A 282 -4.57 28.18 15.42
N GLU A 283 -4.11 29.38 15.78
CA GLU A 283 -4.98 30.51 16.13
C GLU A 283 -6.01 30.87 15.04
N LYS A 284 -5.64 30.68 13.75
CA LYS A 284 -6.54 30.92 12.62
C LYS A 284 -7.79 30.02 12.62
N TRP A 285 -7.76 28.88 13.33
CA TRP A 285 -8.91 27.98 13.41
C TRP A 285 -10.06 28.57 14.20
N GLY A 286 -9.77 29.32 15.27
CA GLY A 286 -10.78 29.95 16.10
C GLY A 286 -11.73 28.96 16.78
N MET A 287 -11.38 27.67 16.80
CA MET A 287 -12.21 26.58 17.33
C MET A 287 -11.32 25.37 17.65
N ASP A 288 -11.55 24.72 18.80
CA ASP A 288 -10.84 23.52 19.18
C ASP A 288 -11.26 22.30 18.36
N MET A 289 -10.38 21.29 18.23
CA MET A 289 -10.60 20.14 17.36
C MET A 289 -11.73 19.22 17.83
N ASP A 290 -11.99 19.13 19.13
CA ASP A 290 -13.15 18.40 19.67
C ASP A 290 -14.48 19.04 19.23
N GLU A 291 -14.55 20.37 19.22
CA GLU A 291 -15.71 21.11 18.72
C GLU A 291 -15.86 20.95 17.20
N VAL A 292 -14.76 20.97 16.44
CA VAL A 292 -14.77 20.65 14.99
C VAL A 292 -15.33 19.26 14.75
N ALA A 293 -14.82 18.26 15.46
CA ALA A 293 -15.29 16.88 15.33
C ALA A 293 -16.79 16.75 15.71
N ARG A 294 -17.23 17.45 16.76
CA ARG A 294 -18.63 17.48 17.17
C ARG A 294 -19.54 18.09 16.10
N ARG A 295 -19.10 19.18 15.44
CA ARG A 295 -19.87 19.83 14.36
C ARG A 295 -19.93 18.97 13.10
N VAL A 296 -18.82 18.36 12.69
CA VAL A 296 -18.81 17.41 11.57
C VAL A 296 -19.79 16.27 11.85
N LYS A 297 -19.80 15.74 13.07
CA LYS A 297 -20.76 14.70 13.46
C LYS A 297 -22.21 15.20 13.42
N ALA A 298 -22.47 16.46 13.78
CA ALA A 298 -23.80 17.06 13.69
C ALA A 298 -24.30 17.23 12.25
N LEU A 299 -23.39 17.31 11.27
CA LEU A 299 -23.69 17.26 9.83
C LEU A 299 -23.98 15.83 9.32
N ASP A 300 -23.98 14.82 10.20
CA ASP A 300 -24.09 13.41 9.84
C ASP A 300 -22.91 12.95 8.94
N ALA A 301 -21.69 13.29 9.34
CA ALA A 301 -20.44 12.86 8.72
C ALA A 301 -19.46 12.34 9.79
N LYS A 302 -18.39 11.70 9.34
CA LYS A 302 -17.34 11.12 10.17
C LYS A 302 -16.10 12.02 10.14
N PRO A 303 -15.67 12.61 11.26
CA PRO A 303 -14.50 13.48 11.28
C PRO A 303 -13.20 12.69 11.12
N GLY A 304 -12.29 13.20 10.29
CA GLY A 304 -10.92 12.74 10.12
C GLY A 304 -9.91 13.84 10.40
N LEU A 305 -8.68 13.46 10.72
CA LEU A 305 -7.62 14.39 11.10
C LEU A 305 -6.28 13.95 10.51
N TRP A 306 -5.51 14.90 9.97
CA TRP A 306 -4.14 14.70 9.53
C TRP A 306 -3.16 14.75 10.69
N TYR A 307 -2.09 13.94 10.63
CA TYR A 307 -1.09 13.80 11.68
C TYR A 307 0.29 13.41 11.12
N ARG A 308 1.36 14.02 11.63
CA ARG A 308 2.75 13.69 11.35
C ARG A 308 3.41 13.07 12.58
N PRO A 309 3.41 11.73 12.71
CA PRO A 309 3.72 11.04 13.96
C PRO A 309 5.16 11.16 14.44
N PHE A 310 6.14 11.35 13.53
CA PHE A 310 7.55 11.42 13.91
C PHE A 310 8.02 12.84 14.26
N LEU A 311 7.15 13.82 14.12
CA LEU A 311 7.38 15.18 14.58
C LEU A 311 6.77 15.37 15.97
N PRO A 312 7.54 15.24 17.06
CA PRO A 312 6.99 15.20 18.40
C PRO A 312 6.49 16.56 18.88
N ASP A 313 5.71 16.53 19.93
CA ASP A 313 5.15 17.71 20.62
C ASP A 313 6.12 18.28 21.66
N ASP A 314 7.40 18.40 21.28
CA ASP A 314 8.49 18.83 22.16
C ASP A 314 8.99 20.27 21.94
N GLY A 315 8.34 21.00 21.05
CA GLY A 315 8.67 22.37 20.69
C GLY A 315 9.91 22.55 19.81
N LYS A 316 10.63 21.47 19.44
CA LYS A 316 11.87 21.59 18.66
C LYS A 316 11.65 21.56 17.16
N GLY A 317 10.55 20.98 16.69
CA GLY A 317 10.22 20.90 15.26
C GLY A 317 11.16 20.04 14.42
N ILE A 318 11.83 19.06 15.04
CA ILE A 318 12.74 18.11 14.41
C ILE A 318 12.20 16.70 14.65
N PRO A 319 12.24 15.81 13.66
CA PRO A 319 11.91 14.41 13.89
C PRO A 319 12.78 13.82 15.01
N ILE A 320 12.15 13.05 15.89
CA ILE A 320 12.83 12.36 16.97
C ILE A 320 13.49 11.07 16.41
N ASP A 321 14.59 10.65 17.03
CA ASP A 321 15.17 9.34 16.75
C ASP A 321 14.11 8.24 16.93
N PRO A 322 13.79 7.44 15.90
CA PRO A 322 12.73 6.44 15.99
C PRO A 322 12.95 5.36 17.05
N THR A 323 14.19 5.22 17.54
CA THR A 323 14.54 4.29 18.64
C THR A 323 14.31 4.89 20.01
N ASP A 324 13.98 6.18 20.11
CA ASP A 324 13.66 6.82 21.38
C ASP A 324 12.32 6.29 21.93
N PRO A 325 12.30 5.67 23.11
CA PRO A 325 11.07 5.15 23.68
C PRO A 325 10.02 6.23 23.98
N GLU A 326 10.43 7.51 24.04
CA GLU A 326 9.51 8.62 24.22
C GLU A 326 8.63 8.83 22.98
N LEU A 327 9.16 8.57 21.77
CA LEU A 327 8.37 8.70 20.54
C LEU A 327 7.12 7.81 20.55
N GLU A 328 7.25 6.55 20.94
CA GLU A 328 6.11 5.65 21.02
C GLU A 328 5.05 6.14 22.01
N LYS A 329 5.47 6.66 23.15
CA LYS A 329 4.54 7.22 24.15
C LYS A 329 3.80 8.45 23.62
N LEU A 330 4.51 9.35 22.93
CA LEU A 330 3.92 10.54 22.32
C LEU A 330 2.89 10.16 21.25
N ILE A 331 3.24 9.24 20.34
CA ILE A 331 2.32 8.73 19.31
C ILE A 331 1.04 8.16 19.94
N ARG A 332 1.20 7.31 20.97
CA ARG A 332 0.05 6.73 21.68
C ARG A 332 -0.84 7.80 22.33
N ALA A 333 -0.23 8.79 22.97
CA ALA A 333 -0.94 9.88 23.61
C ALA A 333 -1.70 10.76 22.61
N ASP A 334 -1.09 11.09 21.49
CA ASP A 334 -1.70 11.91 20.46
C ASP A 334 -2.88 11.21 19.81
N VAL A 335 -2.71 9.95 19.38
CA VAL A 335 -3.79 9.19 18.73
C VAL A 335 -4.94 8.92 19.71
N ALA A 336 -4.65 8.65 20.99
CA ALA A 336 -5.68 8.53 22.02
C ALA A 336 -6.47 9.83 22.18
N ARG A 337 -5.80 10.98 22.20
CA ARG A 337 -6.42 12.31 22.25
C ARG A 337 -7.33 12.57 21.05
N PHE A 338 -6.90 12.21 19.82
CA PHE A 338 -7.75 12.35 18.63
C PHE A 338 -9.01 11.50 18.73
N ALA A 339 -8.89 10.29 19.29
CA ALA A 339 -10.06 9.43 19.56
C ALA A 339 -11.00 10.02 20.61
N GLU A 340 -10.46 10.64 21.68
CA GLU A 340 -11.21 11.35 22.72
C GLU A 340 -11.93 12.57 22.15
N TRP A 341 -11.31 13.34 21.25
CA TRP A 341 -11.95 14.44 20.53
C TRP A 341 -13.07 13.98 19.60
N GLY A 342 -13.15 12.67 19.33
CA GLY A 342 -14.25 12.07 18.57
C GLY A 342 -13.94 11.80 17.11
N PHE A 343 -12.68 11.97 16.67
CA PHE A 343 -12.24 11.61 15.31
C PHE A 343 -12.39 10.11 15.05
N LYS A 344 -12.69 9.77 13.79
CA LYS A 344 -12.94 8.40 13.32
C LYS A 344 -11.93 7.93 12.28
N LEU A 345 -11.08 8.84 11.83
CA LEU A 345 -10.02 8.58 10.88
C LEU A 345 -8.81 9.45 11.21
N VAL A 346 -7.63 8.88 11.09
CA VAL A 346 -6.36 9.60 11.12
C VAL A 346 -5.59 9.36 9.83
N LYS A 347 -5.20 10.43 9.13
CA LYS A 347 -4.30 10.40 7.98
C LYS A 347 -2.88 10.66 8.48
N ILE A 348 -2.04 9.64 8.44
CA ILE A 348 -0.64 9.75 8.85
C ILE A 348 0.23 10.06 7.66
N ASP A 349 1.14 11.02 7.83
CA ASP A 349 1.97 11.53 6.76
C ASP A 349 3.43 11.74 7.20
N TYR A 350 4.33 11.99 6.25
CA TYR A 350 5.76 12.26 6.43
C TYR A 350 6.58 11.10 7.04
N ILE A 351 6.04 9.92 7.24
CA ILE A 351 6.73 8.84 7.94
C ILE A 351 8.03 8.48 7.23
N PHE A 352 7.98 8.21 5.92
CA PHE A 352 9.16 7.83 5.17
C PHE A 352 10.18 8.99 5.11
N PHE A 353 9.71 10.20 4.87
CA PHE A 353 10.57 11.39 4.85
C PHE A 353 11.26 11.65 6.18
N ASP A 354 10.52 11.57 7.29
CA ASP A 354 11.09 11.80 8.63
C ASP A 354 12.08 10.72 9.04
N TRP A 355 11.90 9.52 8.50
CA TRP A 355 12.78 8.39 8.77
C TRP A 355 14.05 8.40 7.91
N CYS A 356 13.94 8.68 6.60
CA CYS A 356 15.06 8.62 5.66
C CYS A 356 15.67 9.98 5.29
N GLY A 357 15.02 11.11 5.63
CA GLY A 357 15.44 12.44 5.22
C GLY A 357 15.07 12.81 3.77
N SER A 358 14.36 11.94 3.05
CA SER A 358 13.90 12.18 1.67
C SER A 358 12.63 11.37 1.37
N TRP A 359 11.98 11.70 0.24
CA TRP A 359 10.82 10.93 -0.23
C TRP A 359 11.27 9.59 -0.84
N GLY A 360 10.44 8.55 -0.73
CA GLY A 360 10.77 7.19 -1.09
C GLY A 360 10.96 6.88 -2.58
N GLY A 361 10.60 7.85 -3.45
CA GLY A 361 10.78 7.68 -4.89
C GLY A 361 12.25 7.51 -5.28
N GLY A 362 12.57 6.37 -5.87
CA GLY A 362 13.94 6.08 -6.32
C GLY A 362 14.92 5.67 -5.22
N LEU A 363 14.45 5.45 -3.98
CA LEU A 363 15.32 5.04 -2.87
C LEU A 363 15.28 3.52 -2.67
N ALA A 364 16.47 2.93 -2.62
CA ALA A 364 16.65 1.60 -2.06
C ALA A 364 17.20 1.78 -0.63
N PRO A 365 16.48 1.37 0.45
CA PRO A 365 16.98 1.52 1.81
C PRO A 365 18.36 0.92 2.03
N VAL A 366 18.70 -0.14 1.27
CA VAL A 366 20.00 -0.80 1.30
C VAL A 366 21.16 0.11 0.85
N GLU A 367 20.87 1.09 0.00
CA GLU A 367 21.86 1.99 -0.61
C GLU A 367 21.78 3.41 -0.06
N HIS A 368 20.78 3.70 0.79
CA HIS A 368 20.55 5.05 1.29
C HIS A 368 21.31 5.35 2.59
N ASP A 369 21.85 6.57 2.69
CA ASP A 369 22.48 7.08 3.92
C ASP A 369 21.39 7.48 4.93
N LEU A 370 20.97 6.52 5.74
CA LEU A 370 20.06 6.76 6.84
C LEU A 370 20.73 7.53 7.98
N PRO A 371 19.99 8.25 8.83
CA PRO A 371 20.54 8.80 10.06
C PRO A 371 21.09 7.72 10.98
N GLU A 372 22.08 8.04 11.77
CA GLU A 372 22.53 7.16 12.84
C GLU A 372 21.53 7.18 13.99
N TRP A 373 21.08 6.00 14.42
CA TRP A 373 20.18 5.82 15.55
C TRP A 373 20.93 5.39 16.81
N ARG A 374 20.36 5.70 17.96
CA ARG A 374 20.98 5.40 19.26
C ARG A 374 20.95 3.90 19.59
N ASP A 375 19.78 3.25 19.40
CA ASP A 375 19.65 1.81 19.63
C ASP A 375 20.01 1.03 18.36
N LYS A 376 21.09 0.27 18.43
CA LYS A 376 21.59 -0.59 17.34
C LYS A 376 21.23 -2.06 17.53
N SER A 377 20.46 -2.40 18.57
CA SER A 377 20.11 -3.79 18.88
C SER A 377 18.93 -4.32 18.04
N ARG A 378 18.20 -3.41 17.39
CA ARG A 378 17.06 -3.71 16.54
C ARG A 378 17.29 -3.18 15.13
N THR A 379 16.81 -3.91 14.13
CA THR A 379 16.82 -3.42 12.74
C THR A 379 15.88 -2.22 12.58
N SER A 380 16.12 -1.40 11.55
CA SER A 380 15.21 -0.31 11.19
C SER A 380 13.78 -0.80 10.96
N ALA A 381 13.63 -1.98 10.36
CA ALA A 381 12.34 -2.62 10.13
C ALA A 381 11.63 -2.99 11.45
N GLU A 382 12.33 -3.56 12.42
CA GLU A 382 11.76 -3.88 13.74
C GLU A 382 11.26 -2.62 14.45
N VAL A 383 12.01 -1.52 14.36
CA VAL A 383 11.65 -0.24 14.98
C VAL A 383 10.40 0.36 14.33
N ILE A 384 10.41 0.52 13.01
CA ILE A 384 9.26 1.12 12.27
C ILE A 384 8.00 0.29 12.43
N LYS A 385 8.12 -1.05 12.32
CA LYS A 385 6.98 -1.95 12.56
C LYS A 385 6.42 -1.79 13.97
N GLY A 386 7.28 -1.65 14.97
CA GLY A 386 6.87 -1.38 16.36
C GLY A 386 6.05 -0.10 16.47
N LEU A 387 6.48 0.99 15.84
CA LEU A 387 5.77 2.27 15.85
C LEU A 387 4.43 2.20 15.10
N TYR A 388 4.34 1.44 13.98
CA TYR A 388 3.06 1.22 13.29
C TYR A 388 2.08 0.40 14.12
N THR A 389 2.60 -0.59 14.85
CA THR A 389 1.81 -1.36 15.81
C THR A 389 1.29 -0.46 16.92
N ALA A 390 2.12 0.44 17.46
CA ALA A 390 1.72 1.42 18.47
C ALA A 390 0.62 2.37 17.98
N LEU A 391 0.75 2.88 16.73
CA LEU A 391 -0.30 3.66 16.06
C LEU A 391 -1.62 2.89 16.00
N ARG A 392 -1.56 1.64 15.52
CA ARG A 392 -2.76 0.79 15.40
C ARG A 392 -3.43 0.50 16.73
N GLU A 393 -2.65 0.16 17.74
CA GLU A 393 -3.15 -0.15 19.08
C GLU A 393 -3.82 1.08 19.71
N ALA A 394 -3.20 2.25 19.58
CA ALA A 394 -3.76 3.51 20.08
C ALA A 394 -5.07 3.89 19.36
N ALA A 395 -5.13 3.71 18.03
CA ALA A 395 -6.34 3.95 17.25
C ALA A 395 -7.46 2.92 17.54
N GLY A 396 -7.11 1.73 18.04
CA GLY A 396 -8.06 0.64 18.32
C GLY A 396 -8.85 0.24 17.07
N ASP A 397 -10.04 -0.36 17.25
CA ASP A 397 -10.90 -0.78 16.14
C ASP A 397 -11.91 0.29 15.69
N LYS A 398 -11.89 1.46 16.30
CA LYS A 398 -12.88 2.52 16.07
C LYS A 398 -12.38 3.66 15.19
N MET A 399 -11.09 3.69 14.91
CA MET A 399 -10.46 4.72 14.10
C MET A 399 -9.76 4.07 12.90
N VAL A 400 -10.10 4.54 11.71
CA VAL A 400 -9.46 4.17 10.44
C VAL A 400 -8.12 4.88 10.34
N ILE A 401 -7.09 4.21 9.82
CA ILE A 401 -5.80 4.80 9.52
C ILE A 401 -5.61 4.85 8.00
N ILE A 402 -5.29 6.04 7.49
CA ILE A 402 -4.77 6.24 6.13
C ILE A 402 -3.25 6.44 6.23
N GLY A 403 -2.49 5.58 5.56
CA GLY A 403 -1.07 5.80 5.31
C GLY A 403 -0.89 6.65 4.05
N CYS A 404 -0.44 7.90 4.20
CA CYS A 404 -0.17 8.78 3.05
C CYS A 404 1.17 8.41 2.39
N ASN A 405 2.26 8.37 3.16
CA ASN A 405 3.56 7.85 2.74
C ASN A 405 4.11 6.85 3.76
N ALA A 406 3.24 6.00 4.24
CA ALA A 406 3.62 4.89 5.09
C ALA A 406 4.33 3.80 4.28
N ILE A 407 5.27 3.11 4.92
CA ILE A 407 5.99 2.00 4.31
C ILE A 407 5.02 0.84 4.08
N ASP A 408 4.90 0.45 2.83
CA ASP A 408 3.81 -0.36 2.29
C ASP A 408 3.62 -1.70 3.02
N HIS A 409 4.66 -2.54 3.06
CA HIS A 409 4.62 -3.85 3.68
C HIS A 409 4.42 -3.83 5.19
N PHE A 410 4.74 -2.72 5.86
CA PHE A 410 4.48 -2.56 7.29
C PHE A 410 3.07 -2.03 7.55
N ALA A 411 2.49 -1.26 6.62
CA ALA A 411 1.12 -0.80 6.71
C ALA A 411 0.11 -1.95 6.48
N ALA A 412 0.43 -2.88 5.59
CA ALA A 412 -0.42 -4.01 5.26
C ALA A 412 -0.73 -4.88 6.49
N GLY A 413 -2.02 -5.11 6.75
CA GLY A 413 -2.53 -5.80 7.94
C GLY A 413 -2.66 -4.94 9.20
N LEU A 414 -2.15 -3.69 9.20
CA LEU A 414 -2.28 -2.73 10.30
C LEU A 414 -3.17 -1.53 9.96
N PHE A 415 -3.08 -1.02 8.74
CA PHE A 415 -3.84 0.14 8.27
C PHE A 415 -4.94 -0.29 7.31
N GLU A 416 -6.05 0.41 7.36
CA GLU A 416 -7.20 0.12 6.49
C GLU A 416 -7.01 0.68 5.08
N ILE A 417 -6.26 1.78 4.93
CA ILE A 417 -6.13 2.52 3.67
C ILE A 417 -4.67 2.89 3.45
N GLN A 418 -4.20 2.80 2.20
CA GLN A 418 -2.87 3.23 1.80
C GLN A 418 -2.92 3.98 0.47
N ARG A 419 -2.20 5.10 0.39
CA ARG A 419 -1.98 5.88 -0.82
C ARG A 419 -1.22 5.06 -1.87
N THR A 420 -1.66 5.15 -3.12
CA THR A 420 -0.99 4.48 -4.24
C THR A 420 0.09 5.34 -4.87
N GLY A 421 -0.15 6.62 -5.01
CA GLY A 421 0.75 7.59 -5.65
C GLY A 421 1.06 8.81 -4.80
N ASP A 422 2.01 9.61 -5.26
CA ASP A 422 2.28 10.93 -4.72
C ASP A 422 1.09 11.87 -4.99
N ASP A 423 1.17 13.09 -4.51
CA ASP A 423 0.09 14.07 -4.59
C ASP A 423 -0.33 14.35 -6.04
N THR A 424 -1.63 14.23 -6.32
CA THR A 424 -2.22 14.56 -7.62
C THR A 424 -2.32 16.05 -7.86
N SER A 425 -2.42 16.84 -6.81
CA SER A 425 -2.49 18.30 -6.70
C SER A 425 -3.77 18.99 -7.20
N GLY A 426 -4.51 18.41 -8.15
CA GLY A 426 -5.69 19.06 -8.74
C GLY A 426 -5.38 20.35 -9.52
N GLU A 427 -4.12 20.59 -9.89
CA GLU A 427 -3.64 21.78 -10.60
C GLU A 427 -3.08 21.46 -11.98
N GLU A 428 -2.51 20.28 -12.15
CA GLU A 428 -1.77 19.90 -13.34
C GLU A 428 -2.15 18.49 -13.78
N TRP A 429 -2.65 18.33 -15.02
CA TRP A 429 -3.05 17.03 -15.55
C TRP A 429 -1.87 16.06 -15.70
N GLY A 430 -0.73 16.55 -16.18
CA GLY A 430 0.46 15.69 -16.34
C GLY A 430 0.86 15.01 -15.03
N ARG A 431 0.82 15.74 -13.92
CA ARG A 431 1.05 15.21 -12.58
C ARG A 431 -0.09 14.28 -12.14
N THR A 432 -1.33 14.73 -12.24
CA THR A 432 -2.51 13.92 -11.87
C THR A 432 -2.52 12.57 -12.60
N ARG A 433 -2.25 12.56 -13.91
CA ARG A 433 -2.20 11.36 -14.74
C ARG A 433 -1.13 10.35 -14.28
N ARG A 434 0.04 10.85 -13.85
CA ARG A 434 1.14 10.03 -13.35
C ARG A 434 0.88 9.50 -11.93
N MET A 435 0.36 10.35 -11.04
CA MET A 435 0.18 10.02 -9.63
C MET A 435 -1.16 9.35 -9.33
N GLY A 436 -2.17 9.55 -10.16
CA GLY A 436 -3.51 8.95 -10.05
C GLY A 436 -3.67 7.72 -10.96
N PRO A 437 -4.05 7.88 -12.23
CA PRO A 437 -4.35 6.76 -13.13
C PRO A 437 -3.26 5.71 -13.24
N ASN A 438 -1.98 6.09 -13.36
CA ASN A 438 -0.87 5.15 -13.40
C ASN A 438 -0.79 4.33 -12.11
N THR A 439 -0.71 4.99 -10.96
CA THR A 439 -0.44 4.29 -9.70
C THR A 439 -1.62 3.45 -9.21
N VAL A 440 -2.85 3.92 -9.42
CA VAL A 440 -4.06 3.13 -9.14
C VAL A 440 -4.08 1.86 -9.99
N ALA A 441 -3.68 1.94 -11.26
CA ALA A 441 -3.62 0.77 -12.13
C ALA A 441 -2.53 -0.20 -11.73
N MET A 442 -1.31 0.29 -11.53
CA MET A 442 -0.15 -0.59 -11.27
C MET A 442 -0.21 -1.22 -9.89
N ARG A 443 -0.84 -0.56 -8.92
CA ARG A 443 -1.04 -1.08 -7.56
C ARG A 443 -2.44 -1.65 -7.31
N ALA A 444 -3.25 -1.81 -8.35
CA ALA A 444 -4.60 -2.36 -8.22
C ALA A 444 -4.65 -3.77 -7.60
N ILE A 445 -3.57 -4.55 -7.71
CA ILE A 445 -3.45 -5.87 -7.06
C ILE A 445 -3.39 -5.79 -5.52
N HIS A 446 -3.01 -4.63 -4.95
CA HIS A 446 -2.99 -4.42 -3.50
C HIS A 446 -4.38 -4.13 -2.94
N HIS A 447 -5.28 -3.58 -3.78
CA HIS A 447 -6.62 -3.21 -3.36
C HIS A 447 -7.42 -4.44 -2.90
N GLY A 448 -7.89 -4.40 -1.65
CA GLY A 448 -8.64 -5.51 -1.04
C GLY A 448 -7.81 -6.76 -0.71
N THR A 449 -6.48 -6.71 -0.91
CA THR A 449 -5.55 -7.80 -0.57
C THR A 449 -4.58 -7.40 0.54
N PHE A 450 -4.13 -6.15 0.59
CA PHE A 450 -3.32 -5.57 1.65
C PHE A 450 -4.13 -4.57 2.47
N TYR A 451 -4.83 -3.68 1.80
CA TYR A 451 -5.61 -2.56 2.32
C TYR A 451 -6.61 -2.10 1.24
N VAL A 452 -7.40 -1.06 1.51
CA VAL A 452 -8.10 -0.30 0.47
C VAL A 452 -7.13 0.73 -0.10
N SER A 453 -6.95 0.71 -1.42
CA SER A 453 -6.11 1.69 -2.12
C SER A 453 -6.76 3.07 -2.11
N ASP A 454 -5.93 4.11 -2.01
CA ASP A 454 -6.31 5.51 -2.10
C ASP A 454 -5.51 6.15 -3.24
N GLY A 455 -6.21 6.57 -4.29
CA GLY A 455 -5.62 7.24 -5.46
C GLY A 455 -5.32 8.72 -5.25
N ASP A 456 -5.36 9.17 -4.01
CA ASP A 456 -5.35 10.57 -3.61
C ASP A 456 -6.68 11.30 -3.87
N CYS A 457 -6.72 12.56 -3.48
CA CYS A 457 -7.90 13.37 -3.64
C CYS A 457 -8.17 13.68 -5.12
N PHE A 458 -9.41 13.47 -5.52
CA PHE A 458 -9.93 14.11 -6.70
C PHE A 458 -10.01 15.62 -6.43
N GLY A 459 -9.26 16.42 -7.17
CA GLY A 459 -9.08 17.82 -6.84
C GLY A 459 -9.39 18.79 -7.98
N LEU A 460 -9.79 19.99 -7.59
CA LEU A 460 -9.78 21.19 -8.43
C LEU A 460 -9.46 22.40 -7.55
N ALA A 461 -8.22 22.85 -7.62
CA ALA A 461 -7.72 23.97 -6.83
C ALA A 461 -7.99 25.33 -7.51
N HIS A 462 -7.92 25.38 -8.82
CA HIS A 462 -8.10 26.58 -9.63
C HIS A 462 -9.02 26.34 -10.81
N LYS A 463 -9.72 27.38 -11.26
CA LYS A 463 -10.53 27.33 -12.45
C LYS A 463 -9.66 26.96 -13.66
N ASP A 464 -10.16 26.01 -14.46
CA ASP A 464 -9.51 25.54 -15.70
C ASP A 464 -8.09 24.96 -15.53
N ALA A 465 -7.67 24.63 -14.30
CA ALA A 465 -6.36 24.04 -14.02
C ALA A 465 -6.19 22.65 -14.67
N ILE A 466 -7.23 21.82 -14.59
CA ILE A 466 -7.33 20.53 -15.27
C ILE A 466 -8.57 20.56 -16.16
N PRO A 467 -8.46 20.23 -17.47
CA PRO A 467 -9.63 20.12 -18.33
C PRO A 467 -10.67 19.19 -17.75
N TRP A 468 -11.93 19.63 -17.72
CA TRP A 468 -13.00 18.84 -17.10
C TRP A 468 -13.20 17.47 -17.78
N GLU A 469 -13.00 17.40 -19.10
CA GLU A 469 -13.08 16.17 -19.87
C GLU A 469 -12.10 15.09 -19.38
N LEU A 470 -10.92 15.51 -18.89
CA LEU A 470 -9.91 14.62 -18.31
C LEU A 470 -10.22 14.32 -16.84
N ASN A 471 -10.52 15.37 -16.07
CA ASN A 471 -10.75 15.24 -14.65
C ASN A 471 -12.02 14.41 -14.34
N SER A 472 -13.06 14.53 -15.15
CA SER A 472 -14.28 13.71 -15.01
C SER A 472 -14.03 12.22 -15.25
N GLN A 473 -13.12 11.86 -16.17
CA GLN A 473 -12.72 10.47 -16.38
C GLN A 473 -11.95 9.92 -15.16
N TRP A 474 -11.08 10.74 -14.56
CA TRP A 474 -10.39 10.38 -13.32
C TRP A 474 -11.37 10.15 -12.17
N LEU A 475 -12.36 11.05 -12.00
CA LEU A 475 -13.43 10.89 -11.01
C LEU A 475 -14.25 9.61 -11.24
N ASP A 476 -14.59 9.30 -12.50
CA ASP A 476 -15.34 8.08 -12.84
C ASP A 476 -14.52 6.83 -12.51
N LEU A 477 -13.22 6.78 -12.88
CA LEU A 477 -12.34 5.66 -12.57
C LEU A 477 -12.27 5.39 -11.06
N VAL A 478 -11.94 6.39 -10.25
CA VAL A 478 -11.79 6.23 -8.79
C VAL A 478 -13.12 5.78 -8.17
N SER A 479 -14.23 6.40 -8.56
CA SER A 479 -15.54 6.05 -7.99
C SER A 479 -16.02 4.63 -8.34
N ARG A 480 -15.48 4.00 -9.41
CA ARG A 480 -15.84 2.63 -9.86
C ARG A 480 -14.86 1.55 -9.37
N SER A 481 -13.62 1.92 -9.09
CA SER A 481 -12.56 0.94 -8.82
C SER A 481 -12.63 0.29 -7.44
N GLY A 482 -13.55 0.74 -6.58
CA GLY A 482 -13.66 0.29 -5.19
C GLY A 482 -12.63 0.95 -4.25
N THR A 483 -11.71 1.75 -4.79
CA THR A 483 -10.73 2.50 -3.99
C THR A 483 -11.40 3.59 -3.16
N ALA A 484 -10.71 4.09 -2.14
CA ALA A 484 -11.20 5.26 -1.40
C ALA A 484 -11.35 6.46 -2.34
N LEU A 485 -12.41 7.23 -2.19
CA LEU A 485 -12.63 8.47 -2.93
C LEU A 485 -12.68 9.66 -1.98
N PHE A 486 -11.66 10.48 -1.95
CA PHE A 486 -11.69 11.78 -1.32
C PHE A 486 -11.73 12.88 -2.36
N VAL A 487 -12.55 13.90 -2.10
CA VAL A 487 -12.67 15.10 -2.93
C VAL A 487 -12.00 16.26 -2.22
N SER A 488 -11.16 17.01 -2.93
CA SER A 488 -10.58 18.26 -2.45
C SER A 488 -10.92 19.37 -3.45
N TRP A 489 -12.00 20.08 -3.19
CA TRP A 489 -12.69 20.89 -4.18
C TRP A 489 -13.11 22.25 -3.62
N LYS A 490 -12.80 23.33 -4.33
CA LYS A 490 -13.30 24.67 -4.00
C LYS A 490 -14.76 24.83 -4.47
N ARG A 491 -15.67 25.07 -3.54
CA ARG A 491 -17.13 25.17 -3.81
C ARG A 491 -17.47 26.19 -4.87
N GLU A 492 -16.78 27.34 -4.89
CA GLU A 492 -16.99 28.41 -5.86
C GLU A 492 -16.66 28.04 -7.31
N LEU A 493 -15.94 26.92 -7.52
CA LEU A 493 -15.64 26.40 -8.87
C LEU A 493 -16.68 25.39 -9.37
N THR A 494 -17.73 25.14 -8.59
CA THR A 494 -18.74 24.11 -8.90
C THR A 494 -19.79 24.65 -9.88
N THR A 495 -19.74 24.18 -11.11
CA THR A 495 -20.86 24.34 -12.08
C THR A 495 -21.93 23.28 -11.82
N PRO A 496 -23.16 23.42 -12.39
CA PRO A 496 -24.20 22.39 -12.28
C PRO A 496 -23.71 20.99 -12.73
N ASP A 497 -23.05 20.90 -13.88
CA ASP A 497 -22.55 19.62 -14.45
C ASP A 497 -21.51 18.98 -13.53
N ILE A 498 -20.59 19.78 -12.95
CA ILE A 498 -19.60 19.32 -11.99
C ILE A 498 -20.29 18.82 -10.72
N ARG A 499 -21.29 19.56 -10.23
CA ARG A 499 -22.07 19.16 -9.06
C ARG A 499 -22.73 17.79 -9.26
N ASP A 500 -23.38 17.61 -10.41
CA ASP A 500 -24.05 16.34 -10.72
C ASP A 500 -23.05 15.19 -10.82
N ALA A 501 -21.91 15.40 -11.44
CA ALA A 501 -20.85 14.40 -11.53
C ALA A 501 -20.28 14.03 -10.15
N LEU A 502 -20.02 15.02 -9.28
CA LEU A 502 -19.58 14.80 -7.90
C LEU A 502 -20.63 14.01 -7.10
N GLU A 503 -21.92 14.38 -7.22
CA GLU A 503 -23.00 13.67 -6.54
C GLU A 503 -23.06 12.21 -6.98
N VAL A 504 -23.01 11.94 -8.29
CA VAL A 504 -23.02 10.57 -8.86
C VAL A 504 -21.82 9.77 -8.35
N ALA A 505 -20.62 10.34 -8.39
CA ALA A 505 -19.40 9.67 -7.95
C ALA A 505 -19.42 9.35 -6.45
N LEU A 506 -19.75 10.33 -5.61
CA LEU A 506 -19.82 10.15 -4.16
C LEU A 506 -20.89 9.14 -3.74
N ARG A 507 -22.10 9.17 -4.37
CA ARG A 507 -23.17 8.20 -4.12
C ARG A 507 -22.80 6.79 -4.58
N ARG A 508 -22.00 6.67 -5.64
CA ARG A 508 -21.43 5.39 -6.08
C ARG A 508 -20.44 4.87 -5.06
N SER A 509 -19.51 5.71 -4.61
CA SER A 509 -18.49 5.35 -3.62
C SER A 509 -19.07 5.11 -2.21
N ALA A 510 -20.29 5.53 -1.93
CA ALA A 510 -21.01 5.16 -0.70
C ALA A 510 -21.48 3.70 -0.67
N LYS A 511 -21.29 2.96 -1.75
CA LYS A 511 -21.68 1.56 -1.94
C LYS A 511 -20.47 0.73 -2.28
N GLU A 512 -20.49 -0.55 -1.91
CA GLU A 512 -19.46 -1.49 -2.35
C GLU A 512 -19.34 -1.50 -3.87
N GLN A 513 -18.11 -1.36 -4.34
CA GLN A 513 -17.76 -1.44 -5.75
C GLN A 513 -16.82 -2.64 -5.98
N PRO A 514 -16.87 -3.26 -7.17
CA PRO A 514 -15.89 -4.29 -7.52
C PRO A 514 -14.50 -3.66 -7.65
N THR A 515 -13.46 -4.43 -7.34
CA THR A 515 -12.10 -4.03 -7.67
C THR A 515 -11.96 -3.81 -9.17
N GLY A 516 -11.48 -2.64 -9.58
CA GLY A 516 -11.19 -2.35 -10.98
C GLY A 516 -10.01 -3.21 -11.49
N GLU A 517 -10.20 -3.90 -12.62
CA GLU A 517 -9.15 -4.67 -13.30
C GLU A 517 -8.70 -3.94 -14.56
N PRO A 518 -7.44 -3.48 -14.64
CA PRO A 518 -6.88 -2.90 -15.86
C PRO A 518 -6.63 -4.00 -16.90
N LEU A 519 -7.29 -3.95 -18.07
CA LEU A 519 -7.23 -5.02 -19.08
C LEU A 519 -5.99 -4.96 -19.97
N ASP A 520 -5.39 -3.80 -20.11
CA ASP A 520 -4.16 -3.52 -20.85
C ASP A 520 -2.94 -3.29 -19.91
N TRP A 521 -2.98 -3.88 -18.72
CA TRP A 521 -2.04 -3.71 -17.62
C TRP A 521 -0.57 -4.01 -17.96
N LEU A 522 -0.32 -5.01 -18.83
CA LEU A 522 1.03 -5.39 -19.24
C LEU A 522 1.64 -4.49 -20.33
N THR A 523 0.82 -3.67 -21.00
CA THR A 523 1.22 -3.05 -22.28
C THR A 523 1.29 -1.54 -22.24
N THR A 524 0.80 -0.92 -21.16
CA THR A 524 0.83 0.53 -21.01
C THR A 524 0.99 0.94 -19.56
N LEU A 525 1.72 2.04 -19.32
CA LEU A 525 1.84 2.64 -17.98
C LEU A 525 0.52 3.26 -17.49
N ARG A 526 -0.41 3.56 -18.39
CA ARG A 526 -1.70 4.18 -18.05
C ARG A 526 -2.82 3.43 -18.74
N PRO A 527 -3.27 2.31 -18.15
CA PRO A 527 -4.33 1.50 -18.71
C PRO A 527 -5.57 2.31 -19.07
N THR A 528 -6.01 2.14 -20.30
CA THR A 528 -7.20 2.82 -20.86
C THR A 528 -8.44 1.96 -20.77
N ARG A 529 -8.29 0.63 -20.72
CA ARG A 529 -9.41 -0.32 -20.68
C ARG A 529 -9.51 -0.97 -19.31
N TRP A 530 -10.66 -0.85 -18.71
CA TRP A 530 -10.92 -1.32 -17.35
C TRP A 530 -12.18 -2.17 -17.27
N ARG A 531 -12.13 -3.21 -16.45
CA ARG A 531 -13.29 -4.03 -16.08
C ARG A 531 -13.70 -3.74 -14.64
N PHE A 532 -14.99 -3.44 -14.45
CA PHE A 532 -15.63 -3.27 -13.15
C PHE A 532 -16.76 -4.30 -13.03
N GLY A 533 -16.50 -5.44 -12.41
CA GLY A 533 -17.42 -6.57 -12.43
C GLY A 533 -17.66 -7.06 -13.86
N THR A 534 -18.88 -6.86 -14.40
CA THR A 534 -19.24 -7.22 -15.78
C THR A 534 -19.14 -6.04 -16.76
N GLU A 535 -18.96 -4.83 -16.29
CA GLU A 535 -18.87 -3.63 -17.11
C GLU A 535 -17.43 -3.37 -17.58
N ILE A 536 -17.25 -3.03 -18.85
CA ILE A 536 -15.98 -2.56 -19.40
C ILE A 536 -16.13 -1.08 -19.73
N ARG A 537 -15.11 -0.30 -19.32
CA ARG A 537 -14.96 1.12 -19.61
C ARG A 537 -13.65 1.39 -20.32
N GLU A 538 -13.69 2.41 -21.18
CA GLU A 538 -12.51 2.95 -21.85
C GLU A 538 -12.33 4.41 -21.44
N TYR A 539 -11.08 4.79 -21.17
CA TYR A 539 -10.66 6.13 -20.78
C TYR A 539 -9.60 6.62 -21.77
N ASP A 540 -9.62 7.90 -22.04
CA ASP A 540 -8.60 8.57 -22.83
C ASP A 540 -7.84 9.57 -21.96
N TRP A 541 -6.64 9.19 -21.59
CA TRP A 541 -5.78 9.98 -20.72
C TRP A 541 -4.94 11.03 -21.46
N ASP A 542 -4.92 11.00 -22.79
CA ASP A 542 -4.05 11.77 -23.67
C ASP A 542 -4.81 12.68 -24.62
N LEU A 543 -6.00 13.15 -24.22
CA LEU A 543 -6.75 14.15 -25.01
C LEU A 543 -5.80 15.29 -25.39
N PRO A 544 -5.76 15.69 -26.66
CA PRO A 544 -4.88 16.75 -27.10
C PRO A 544 -5.15 18.03 -26.31
N GLU A 545 -4.11 18.62 -25.75
CA GLU A 545 -4.17 19.96 -25.19
C GLU A 545 -4.83 20.86 -26.26
N LYS A 546 -5.87 21.58 -25.88
CA LYS A 546 -6.48 22.56 -26.80
C LYS A 546 -5.34 23.51 -27.21
N LYS A 547 -4.93 23.44 -28.48
CA LYS A 547 -4.03 24.45 -29.02
C LYS A 547 -4.74 25.80 -28.81
N GLU A 548 -4.15 26.66 -28.01
CA GLU A 548 -4.55 28.05 -27.94
C GLU A 548 -4.61 28.59 -29.37
N GLN A 549 -5.80 29.05 -29.79
CA GLN A 549 -6.02 29.78 -31.04
C GLN A 549 -5.69 31.24 -30.83
#